data_b71d5f22c81aadab37faaa479778a617
#
_entry.id   b71d5f22c81aadab37faaa479778a617
#
_cell.length_a   1.000
_cell.length_b   1.000
_cell.length_c   1.000
_cell.angle_alpha   90.00
_cell.angle_beta   90.00
_cell.angle_gamma   90.00
#
_symmetry.space_group_name_H-M   'P 1'
#
loop_
_entity.id
_entity.type
_entity.pdbx_description
1 polymer ?
#
loop_
_entity_poly.entity_id
_entity_poly.type
_entity_poly.pdbx_seq_one_letter_code
_entity_poly.pdbx_strand_id
1 'polypeptide(L)'
;MLKQRLITAAILVPLLLFSILYAHPFVLFGLILFVIGLAASEWQHLIPISSRLYQALFWTALIASGFLCFFWFSAWVTMGLLCWVLVMLAVVTYPVSERVWGSPWLVAFLGCVFLPLLGVSAAGLYQKSHGAGLIIYVLALVSVSDSGAYFSGKLFGKHALIRHVSAGKTIEGAVGGLLLPMGVAWIGLCLWSPHDKWLWFGLALVTVVVSMFGDLAISMLKRRQHLKDTGSILPGHGGVLDRLDSVLAALPWFYVGYYYLFPELS
;
A
#
# COMPACT_ATOMS: atom_id res chain seq x y z
N MET A 1 18.93 16.85 6.16
CA MET A 1 17.69 16.19 5.77
C MET A 1 17.74 15.53 4.37
N LEU A 2 18.05 16.25 3.25
CA LEU A 2 18.10 15.64 1.91
C LEU A 2 19.15 14.54 1.79
N LYS A 3 20.37 14.76 2.31
CA LYS A 3 21.47 13.78 2.30
C LYS A 3 21.08 12.46 2.98
N GLN A 4 20.42 12.51 4.14
CA GLN A 4 19.96 11.31 4.84
C GLN A 4 18.92 10.53 4.02
N ARG A 5 17.98 11.23 3.39
CA ARG A 5 16.98 10.61 2.50
C ARG A 5 17.63 9.88 1.33
N LEU A 6 18.58 10.53 0.66
CA LEU A 6 19.29 9.93 -0.46
C LEU A 6 20.08 8.69 -0.04
N ILE A 7 20.77 8.73 1.09
CA ILE A 7 21.55 7.57 1.61
C ILE A 7 20.59 6.42 1.96
N THR A 8 19.51 6.70 2.69
CA THR A 8 18.55 5.65 3.07
C THR A 8 17.91 5.00 1.83
N ALA A 9 17.49 5.80 0.85
CA ALA A 9 16.95 5.27 -0.41
C ALA A 9 18.00 4.47 -1.21
N ALA A 10 19.24 4.97 -1.30
CA ALA A 10 20.34 4.30 -2.01
C ALA A 10 20.72 2.96 -1.39
N ILE A 11 20.43 2.73 -0.11
CA ILE A 11 20.67 1.43 0.55
C ILE A 11 19.41 0.56 0.47
N LEU A 12 18.24 1.08 0.84
CA LEU A 12 17.03 0.27 0.96
C LEU A 12 16.50 -0.21 -0.39
N VAL A 13 16.54 0.61 -1.46
CA VAL A 13 16.02 0.20 -2.76
C VAL A 13 16.83 -0.94 -3.38
N PRO A 14 18.18 -0.89 -3.47
CA PRO A 14 18.95 -2.02 -3.94
C PRO A 14 18.80 -3.27 -3.06
N LEU A 15 18.75 -3.11 -1.74
CA LEU A 15 18.55 -4.24 -0.81
C LEU A 15 17.19 -4.90 -1.04
N LEU A 16 16.12 -4.12 -1.22
CA LEU A 16 14.79 -4.63 -1.52
C LEU A 16 14.77 -5.37 -2.87
N LEU A 17 15.32 -4.77 -3.91
CA LEU A 17 15.37 -5.38 -5.24
C LEU A 17 16.20 -6.66 -5.22
N PHE A 18 17.37 -6.65 -4.57
CA PHE A 18 18.20 -7.84 -4.40
C PHE A 18 17.45 -8.95 -3.66
N SER A 19 16.74 -8.60 -2.58
CA SER A 19 15.96 -9.58 -1.81
C SER A 19 14.83 -10.18 -2.65
N ILE A 20 14.12 -9.38 -3.45
CA ILE A 20 13.02 -9.88 -4.31
C ILE A 20 13.57 -10.79 -5.42
N LEU A 21 14.73 -10.47 -5.99
CA LEU A 21 15.27 -11.20 -7.15
C LEU A 21 16.07 -12.46 -6.77
N TYR A 22 16.77 -12.43 -5.63
CA TYR A 22 17.80 -13.44 -5.33
C TYR A 22 17.65 -14.13 -3.98
N ALA A 23 16.79 -13.61 -3.06
CA ALA A 23 16.63 -14.26 -1.77
C ALA A 23 15.87 -15.59 -1.91
N HIS A 24 16.28 -16.57 -1.08
CA HIS A 24 15.52 -17.80 -0.96
C HIS A 24 14.08 -17.49 -0.49
N PRO A 25 13.03 -18.18 -1.01
CA PRO A 25 11.64 -17.88 -0.67
C PRO A 25 11.34 -17.77 0.83
N PHE A 26 11.95 -18.63 1.66
CA PHE A 26 11.79 -18.55 3.13
C PHE A 26 12.38 -17.27 3.73
N VAL A 27 13.52 -16.79 3.19
CA VAL A 27 14.14 -15.53 3.63
C VAL A 27 13.27 -14.37 3.24
N LEU A 28 12.75 -14.35 2.01
CA LEU A 28 11.84 -13.31 1.55
C LEU A 28 10.56 -13.29 2.38
N PHE A 29 9.97 -14.44 2.67
CA PHE A 29 8.80 -14.54 3.54
C PHE A 29 9.09 -14.00 4.95
N GLY A 30 10.24 -14.35 5.53
CA GLY A 30 10.68 -13.78 6.81
C GLY A 30 10.85 -12.27 6.76
N LEU A 31 11.39 -11.71 5.68
CA LEU A 31 11.49 -10.26 5.47
C LEU A 31 10.10 -9.60 5.35
N ILE A 32 9.16 -10.21 4.63
CA ILE A 32 7.77 -9.72 4.54
C ILE A 32 7.16 -9.66 5.94
N LEU A 33 7.27 -10.73 6.73
CA LEU A 33 6.75 -10.77 8.11
C LEU A 33 7.42 -9.72 9.01
N PHE A 34 8.73 -9.52 8.88
CA PHE A 34 9.47 -8.50 9.61
C PHE A 34 8.98 -7.09 9.27
N VAL A 35 8.81 -6.77 7.98
CA VAL A 35 8.30 -5.48 7.52
C VAL A 35 6.87 -5.25 7.99
N ILE A 36 6.01 -6.29 7.94
CA ILE A 36 4.64 -6.21 8.49
C ILE A 36 4.67 -5.97 10.00
N GLY A 37 5.58 -6.63 10.75
CA GLY A 37 5.76 -6.39 12.17
C GLY A 37 6.15 -4.94 12.49
N LEU A 38 7.06 -4.36 11.72
CA LEU A 38 7.41 -2.95 11.83
C LEU A 38 6.21 -2.03 11.51
N ALA A 39 5.51 -2.30 10.42
CA ALA A 39 4.32 -1.54 10.04
C ALA A 39 3.21 -1.65 11.10
N ALA A 40 3.04 -2.82 11.71
CA ALA A 40 2.09 -3.05 12.80
C ALA A 40 2.46 -2.27 14.07
N SER A 41 3.74 -2.19 14.41
CA SER A 41 4.20 -1.38 15.54
C SER A 41 3.91 0.11 15.36
N GLU A 42 3.95 0.60 14.12
CA GLU A 42 3.59 1.98 13.78
C GLU A 42 2.07 2.16 13.67
N TRP A 43 1.32 1.14 13.18
CA TRP A 43 -0.13 1.17 13.13
C TRP A 43 -0.75 1.41 14.52
N GLN A 44 -0.14 0.90 15.57
CA GLN A 44 -0.59 1.15 16.95
C GLN A 44 -0.67 2.64 17.29
N HIS A 45 0.21 3.48 16.75
CA HIS A 45 0.19 4.93 16.98
C HIS A 45 -1.03 5.62 16.32
N LEU A 46 -1.65 4.94 15.35
CA LEU A 46 -2.88 5.42 14.71
C LEU A 46 -4.13 5.06 15.51
N ILE A 47 -4.03 4.13 16.49
CA ILE A 47 -5.11 3.76 17.39
C ILE A 47 -5.08 4.70 18.60
N PRO A 48 -6.17 5.45 18.89
CA PRO A 48 -6.18 6.45 19.96
C PRO A 48 -6.29 5.83 21.37
N ILE A 49 -5.54 4.76 21.65
CA ILE A 49 -5.51 4.08 22.93
C ILE A 49 -4.08 3.64 23.23
N SER A 50 -3.52 4.13 24.35
CA SER A 50 -2.13 3.88 24.77
C SER A 50 -1.96 2.80 25.83
N SER A 51 -3.04 2.12 26.24
CA SER A 51 -2.98 1.08 27.29
C SER A 51 -2.21 -0.15 26.80
N ARG A 52 -1.31 -0.68 27.66
CA ARG A 52 -0.54 -1.91 27.37
C ARG A 52 -1.43 -3.11 27.06
N LEU A 53 -2.59 -3.20 27.72
CA LEU A 53 -3.56 -4.26 27.44
C LEU A 53 -4.10 -4.19 26.01
N TYR A 54 -4.46 -3.00 25.54
CA TYR A 54 -4.93 -2.83 24.16
C TYR A 54 -3.85 -3.10 23.13
N GLN A 55 -2.59 -2.75 23.42
CA GLN A 55 -1.47 -3.10 22.56
C GLN A 55 -1.31 -4.62 22.47
N ALA A 56 -1.35 -5.32 23.60
CA ALA A 56 -1.29 -6.79 23.64
C ALA A 56 -2.45 -7.43 22.87
N LEU A 57 -3.68 -6.93 23.04
CA LEU A 57 -4.87 -7.40 22.32
C LEU A 57 -4.74 -7.18 20.82
N PHE A 58 -4.21 -6.02 20.40
CA PHE A 58 -3.98 -5.75 18.97
C PHE A 58 -2.97 -6.74 18.37
N TRP A 59 -1.83 -6.98 19.03
CA TRP A 59 -0.85 -7.95 18.55
C TRP A 59 -1.40 -9.38 18.51
N THR A 60 -2.15 -9.78 19.51
CA THR A 60 -2.80 -11.10 19.53
C THR A 60 -3.81 -11.23 18.39
N ALA A 61 -4.64 -10.21 18.20
CA ALA A 61 -5.61 -10.16 17.10
C ALA A 61 -4.91 -10.16 15.73
N LEU A 62 -3.81 -9.43 15.58
CA LEU A 62 -3.02 -9.37 14.34
C LEU A 62 -2.43 -10.75 14.00
N ILE A 63 -1.84 -11.44 14.96
CA ILE A 63 -1.31 -12.79 14.77
C ILE A 63 -2.43 -13.75 14.38
N ALA A 64 -3.55 -13.74 15.11
CA ALA A 64 -4.71 -14.55 14.79
C ALA A 64 -5.26 -14.25 13.40
N SER A 65 -5.36 -12.98 13.03
CA SER A 65 -5.80 -12.56 11.69
C SER A 65 -4.85 -13.00 10.59
N GLY A 66 -3.55 -13.06 10.84
CA GLY A 66 -2.56 -13.62 9.92
C GLY A 66 -2.82 -15.11 9.62
N PHE A 67 -3.08 -15.90 10.66
CA PHE A 67 -3.49 -17.30 10.47
C PHE A 67 -4.83 -17.43 9.73
N LEU A 68 -5.83 -16.63 10.11
CA LEU A 68 -7.13 -16.64 9.43
C LEU A 68 -6.99 -16.25 7.94
N CYS A 69 -6.20 -15.24 7.63
CA CYS A 69 -5.91 -14.81 6.27
C CYS A 69 -5.23 -15.93 5.46
N PHE A 70 -4.31 -16.67 6.07
CA PHE A 70 -3.63 -17.78 5.40
C PHE A 70 -4.58 -18.95 5.09
N PHE A 71 -5.42 -19.38 6.04
CA PHE A 71 -6.31 -20.53 5.88
C PHE A 71 -7.58 -20.22 5.08
N TRP A 72 -8.13 -19.01 5.19
CA TRP A 72 -9.34 -18.56 4.49
C TRP A 72 -9.07 -17.39 3.57
N PHE A 73 -7.99 -17.49 2.77
CA PHE A 73 -7.50 -16.39 1.94
C PHE A 73 -8.58 -15.76 1.05
N SER A 74 -9.41 -16.56 0.37
CA SER A 74 -10.47 -16.07 -0.52
C SER A 74 -11.50 -15.19 0.22
N ALA A 75 -11.98 -15.64 1.39
CA ALA A 75 -12.91 -14.88 2.20
C ALA A 75 -12.23 -13.61 2.76
N TRP A 76 -10.95 -13.72 3.16
CA TRP A 76 -10.18 -12.59 3.70
C TRP A 76 -9.93 -11.52 2.64
N VAL A 77 -9.57 -11.92 1.43
CA VAL A 77 -9.42 -11.03 0.27
C VAL A 77 -10.73 -10.29 0.00
N THR A 78 -11.83 -11.01 -0.12
CA THR A 78 -13.14 -10.39 -0.39
C THR A 78 -13.48 -9.36 0.69
N MET A 79 -13.34 -9.72 1.97
CA MET A 79 -13.55 -8.80 3.09
C MET A 79 -12.61 -7.59 3.00
N GLY A 80 -11.33 -7.83 2.75
CA GLY A 80 -10.32 -6.75 2.68
C GLY A 80 -10.55 -5.79 1.53
N LEU A 81 -10.94 -6.28 0.34
CA LEU A 81 -11.29 -5.42 -0.80
C LEU A 81 -12.56 -4.61 -0.50
N LEU A 82 -13.58 -5.20 0.13
CA LEU A 82 -14.77 -4.47 0.57
C LEU A 82 -14.41 -3.40 1.61
N CYS A 83 -13.55 -3.70 2.59
CA CYS A 83 -13.04 -2.71 3.54
C CYS A 83 -12.30 -1.58 2.81
N TRP A 84 -11.50 -1.87 1.77
CA TRP A 84 -10.85 -0.83 0.97
C TRP A 84 -11.85 0.07 0.26
N VAL A 85 -12.92 -0.47 -0.33
CA VAL A 85 -13.99 0.34 -0.95
C VAL A 85 -14.62 1.27 0.09
N LEU A 86 -14.92 0.77 1.30
CA LEU A 86 -15.46 1.60 2.37
C LEU A 86 -14.47 2.68 2.83
N VAL A 87 -13.18 2.35 2.91
CA VAL A 87 -12.13 3.33 3.25
C VAL A 87 -12.00 4.40 2.17
N MET A 88 -12.10 4.06 0.88
CA MET A 88 -12.10 5.04 -0.21
C MET A 88 -13.29 6.00 -0.08
N LEU A 89 -14.48 5.50 0.22
CA LEU A 89 -15.67 6.32 0.48
C LEU A 89 -15.45 7.21 1.71
N ALA A 90 -14.85 6.69 2.77
CA ALA A 90 -14.52 7.45 3.97
C ALA A 90 -13.52 8.59 3.69
N VAL A 91 -12.51 8.36 2.85
CA VAL A 91 -11.53 9.37 2.42
C VAL A 91 -12.21 10.52 1.65
N VAL A 92 -13.09 10.18 0.70
CA VAL A 92 -13.80 11.20 -0.11
C VAL A 92 -14.75 12.05 0.75
N THR A 93 -15.36 11.43 1.77
CA THR A 93 -16.34 12.10 2.64
C THR A 93 -15.76 12.68 3.93
N TYR A 94 -14.41 12.64 4.09
CA TYR A 94 -13.75 13.23 5.25
C TYR A 94 -13.90 14.77 5.25
N PRO A 95 -14.13 15.45 6.40
CA PRO A 95 -14.08 14.91 7.76
C PRO A 95 -15.41 14.34 8.30
N VAL A 96 -16.51 14.44 7.57
CA VAL A 96 -17.85 14.00 8.04
C VAL A 96 -17.85 12.51 8.40
N SER A 97 -17.19 11.70 7.60
CA SER A 97 -17.07 10.24 7.79
C SER A 97 -16.33 9.83 9.07
N GLU A 98 -15.53 10.72 9.68
CA GLU A 98 -14.75 10.43 10.89
C GLU A 98 -15.63 9.95 12.04
N ARG A 99 -16.87 10.43 12.13
CA ARG A 99 -17.84 9.99 13.15
C ARG A 99 -18.14 8.49 13.07
N VAL A 100 -18.00 7.90 11.87
CA VAL A 100 -18.30 6.47 11.63
C VAL A 100 -17.04 5.63 11.84
N TRP A 101 -15.95 5.97 11.14
CA TRP A 101 -14.73 5.16 11.17
C TRP A 101 -13.77 5.50 12.32
N GLY A 102 -14.00 6.60 13.01
CA GLY A 102 -13.15 7.11 14.09
C GLY A 102 -13.10 6.26 15.36
N SER A 103 -13.80 5.12 15.42
CA SER A 103 -13.71 4.19 16.54
C SER A 103 -12.31 3.55 16.61
N PRO A 104 -11.68 3.49 17.82
CA PRO A 104 -10.39 2.80 18.01
C PRO A 104 -10.41 1.34 17.55
N TRP A 105 -11.53 0.68 17.80
CA TRP A 105 -11.74 -0.72 17.42
C TRP A 105 -11.76 -0.92 15.92
N LEU A 106 -12.36 0.02 15.18
CA LEU A 106 -12.40 -0.06 13.73
C LEU A 106 -11.02 0.19 13.12
N VAL A 107 -10.25 1.15 13.67
CA VAL A 107 -8.87 1.37 13.23
C VAL A 107 -8.00 0.14 13.52
N ALA A 108 -8.15 -0.48 14.69
CA ALA A 108 -7.45 -1.72 15.03
C ALA A 108 -7.85 -2.87 14.09
N PHE A 109 -9.16 -3.04 13.84
CA PHE A 109 -9.69 -4.04 12.92
C PHE A 109 -9.12 -3.87 11.50
N LEU A 110 -9.09 -2.64 10.97
CA LEU A 110 -8.52 -2.37 9.64
C LEU A 110 -7.04 -2.74 9.57
N GLY A 111 -6.26 -2.51 10.63
CA GLY A 111 -4.88 -2.97 10.72
C GLY A 111 -4.76 -4.50 10.67
N CYS A 112 -5.63 -5.19 11.43
CA CYS A 112 -5.69 -6.65 11.44
C CYS A 112 -6.16 -7.25 10.10
N VAL A 113 -6.89 -6.48 9.28
CA VAL A 113 -7.30 -6.91 7.93
C VAL A 113 -6.22 -6.63 6.89
N PHE A 114 -5.71 -5.40 6.84
CA PHE A 114 -4.87 -4.93 5.74
C PHE A 114 -3.42 -5.42 5.82
N LEU A 115 -2.83 -5.48 7.03
CA LEU A 115 -1.44 -5.91 7.16
C LEU A 115 -1.23 -7.39 6.79
N PRO A 116 -2.03 -8.35 7.28
CA PRO A 116 -1.94 -9.73 6.82
C PRO A 116 -2.27 -9.89 5.33
N LEU A 117 -3.27 -9.14 4.83
CA LEU A 117 -3.65 -9.18 3.43
C LEU A 117 -2.51 -8.75 2.50
N LEU A 118 -1.77 -7.68 2.87
CA LEU A 118 -0.56 -7.26 2.17
C LEU A 118 0.46 -8.41 2.11
N GLY A 119 0.75 -9.04 3.25
CA GLY A 119 1.76 -10.09 3.34
C GLY A 119 1.40 -11.33 2.55
N VAL A 120 0.17 -11.81 2.67
CA VAL A 120 -0.29 -13.01 1.95
C VAL A 120 -0.40 -12.72 0.44
N SER A 121 -0.84 -11.52 0.04
CA SER A 121 -0.86 -11.12 -1.37
C SER A 121 0.56 -11.01 -1.96
N ALA A 122 1.52 -10.48 -1.20
CA ALA A 122 2.92 -10.42 -1.62
C ALA A 122 3.52 -11.82 -1.79
N ALA A 123 3.30 -12.70 -0.81
CA ALA A 123 3.76 -14.09 -0.87
C ALA A 123 3.09 -14.87 -2.01
N GLY A 124 1.78 -14.69 -2.19
CA GLY A 124 1.01 -15.33 -3.26
C GLY A 124 1.44 -14.86 -4.65
N LEU A 125 1.72 -13.56 -4.81
CA LEU A 125 2.24 -13.03 -6.07
C LEU A 125 3.64 -13.54 -6.36
N TYR A 126 4.50 -13.61 -5.34
CA TYR A 126 5.87 -14.11 -5.49
C TYR A 126 5.95 -15.57 -5.96
N GLN A 127 4.96 -16.40 -5.61
CA GLN A 127 4.89 -17.81 -6.02
C GLN A 127 4.48 -18.02 -7.49
N LYS A 128 4.05 -16.96 -8.20
CA LYS A 128 3.71 -17.03 -9.63
C LYS A 128 4.96 -17.12 -10.50
N SER A 129 4.80 -17.59 -11.75
CA SER A 129 5.89 -17.82 -12.71
C SER A 129 6.83 -16.62 -12.87
N HIS A 130 6.28 -15.41 -12.82
CA HIS A 130 7.02 -14.15 -12.92
C HIS A 130 6.96 -13.34 -11.62
N GLY A 131 6.76 -13.99 -10.47
CA GLY A 131 6.36 -13.34 -9.21
C GLY A 131 7.28 -12.22 -8.76
N ALA A 132 8.61 -12.42 -8.81
CA ALA A 132 9.56 -11.36 -8.48
C ALA A 132 9.42 -10.14 -9.39
N GLY A 133 9.28 -10.37 -10.70
CA GLY A 133 9.05 -9.30 -11.69
C GLY A 133 7.73 -8.57 -11.47
N LEU A 134 6.66 -9.30 -11.13
CA LEU A 134 5.34 -8.72 -10.85
C LEU A 134 5.33 -7.87 -9.58
N ILE A 135 6.03 -8.28 -8.52
CA ILE A 135 6.19 -7.43 -7.32
C ILE A 135 6.94 -6.14 -7.68
N ILE A 136 8.06 -6.24 -8.41
CA ILE A 136 8.83 -5.07 -8.86
C ILE A 136 7.96 -4.17 -9.74
N TYR A 137 7.14 -4.76 -10.61
CA TYR A 137 6.20 -4.03 -11.46
C TYR A 137 5.17 -3.22 -10.64
N VAL A 138 4.55 -3.81 -9.62
CA VAL A 138 3.61 -3.10 -8.75
C VAL A 138 4.32 -1.97 -8.00
N LEU A 139 5.52 -2.23 -7.46
CA LEU A 139 6.32 -1.21 -6.79
C LEU A 139 6.71 -0.07 -7.74
N ALA A 140 7.02 -0.38 -9.01
CA ALA A 140 7.31 0.61 -10.03
C ALA A 140 6.07 1.42 -10.40
N LEU A 141 4.89 0.79 -10.59
CA LEU A 141 3.62 1.49 -10.83
C LEU A 141 3.35 2.51 -9.74
N VAL A 142 3.44 2.10 -8.48
CA VAL A 142 3.19 2.97 -7.31
C VAL A 142 4.22 4.10 -7.24
N SER A 143 5.51 3.78 -7.34
CA SER A 143 6.60 4.78 -7.23
C SER A 143 6.56 5.82 -8.35
N VAL A 144 6.22 5.39 -9.57
CA VAL A 144 6.07 6.29 -10.73
C VAL A 144 4.79 7.12 -10.58
N SER A 145 3.72 6.56 -10.01
CA SER A 145 2.50 7.30 -9.67
C SER A 145 2.80 8.43 -8.68
N ASP A 146 3.47 8.13 -7.58
CA ASP A 146 3.81 9.12 -6.55
C ASP A 146 4.73 10.23 -7.12
N SER A 147 5.72 9.82 -7.93
CA SER A 147 6.61 10.76 -8.61
C SER A 147 5.85 11.64 -9.61
N GLY A 148 4.98 11.04 -10.42
CA GLY A 148 4.13 11.73 -11.37
C GLY A 148 3.20 12.72 -10.69
N ALA A 149 2.57 12.30 -9.60
CA ALA A 149 1.71 13.16 -8.80
C ALA A 149 2.49 14.34 -8.19
N TYR A 150 3.69 14.10 -7.69
CA TYR A 150 4.54 15.15 -7.12
C TYR A 150 4.98 16.18 -8.19
N PHE A 151 5.54 15.72 -9.32
CA PHE A 151 6.05 16.63 -10.35
C PHE A 151 4.91 17.40 -11.01
N SER A 152 3.83 16.74 -11.40
CA SER A 152 2.68 17.41 -12.02
C SER A 152 1.99 18.37 -11.06
N GLY A 153 1.84 17.96 -9.79
CA GLY A 153 1.28 18.83 -8.76
C GLY A 153 2.15 20.06 -8.49
N LYS A 154 3.49 19.92 -8.52
CA LYS A 154 4.41 21.03 -8.32
C LYS A 154 4.44 22.01 -9.50
N LEU A 155 4.36 21.48 -10.74
CA LEU A 155 4.46 22.30 -11.96
C LEU A 155 3.12 22.94 -12.36
N PHE A 156 2.03 22.21 -12.21
CA PHE A 156 0.73 22.59 -12.73
C PHE A 156 -0.37 22.72 -11.68
N GLY A 157 -0.11 22.31 -10.40
CA GLY A 157 -1.12 22.23 -9.35
C GLY A 157 -1.77 23.58 -9.04
N LYS A 158 -3.08 23.64 -9.19
CA LYS A 158 -3.92 24.81 -8.88
C LYS A 158 -5.08 24.44 -7.96
N HIS A 159 -5.62 23.22 -8.10
CA HIS A 159 -6.80 22.78 -7.41
C HIS A 159 -6.45 21.69 -6.38
N ALA A 160 -6.74 21.94 -5.10
CA ALA A 160 -6.51 20.95 -4.06
C ALA A 160 -7.41 19.72 -4.28
N LEU A 161 -6.83 18.51 -4.13
CA LEU A 161 -7.55 17.24 -4.30
C LEU A 161 -8.51 17.00 -3.12
N ILE A 162 -7.98 16.90 -1.90
CA ILE A 162 -8.76 16.77 -0.65
C ILE A 162 -8.04 17.58 0.44
N ARG A 163 -8.44 18.85 0.61
CA ARG A 163 -7.77 19.80 1.51
C ARG A 163 -7.64 19.30 2.96
N HIS A 164 -8.69 18.66 3.48
CA HIS A 164 -8.74 18.22 4.87
C HIS A 164 -7.84 17.01 5.18
N VAL A 165 -7.50 16.20 4.17
CA VAL A 165 -6.61 15.03 4.32
C VAL A 165 -5.16 15.42 4.04
N SER A 166 -4.93 16.06 2.91
CA SER A 166 -3.58 16.46 2.46
C SER A 166 -3.64 17.75 1.66
N ALA A 167 -3.24 18.86 2.29
CA ALA A 167 -3.27 20.19 1.68
C ALA A 167 -2.31 20.35 0.47
N GLY A 168 -1.31 19.46 0.36
CA GLY A 168 -0.32 19.52 -0.72
C GLY A 168 -0.67 18.71 -1.96
N LYS A 169 -1.72 17.87 -1.90
CA LYS A 169 -2.14 17.07 -3.06
C LYS A 169 -3.11 17.85 -3.94
N THR A 170 -2.89 17.81 -5.27
CA THR A 170 -3.66 18.56 -6.25
C THR A 170 -4.31 17.62 -7.28
N ILE A 171 -5.38 18.09 -7.91
CA ILE A 171 -6.08 17.37 -8.98
C ILE A 171 -5.14 17.14 -10.17
N GLU A 172 -4.39 18.18 -10.55
CA GLU A 172 -3.39 18.09 -11.63
C GLU A 172 -2.27 17.09 -11.30
N GLY A 173 -1.89 17.04 -10.01
CA GLY A 173 -0.99 16.01 -9.51
C GLY A 173 -1.59 14.62 -9.67
N ALA A 174 -2.84 14.40 -9.27
CA ALA A 174 -3.51 13.12 -9.43
C ALA A 174 -3.57 12.68 -10.90
N VAL A 175 -3.85 13.59 -11.84
CA VAL A 175 -3.81 13.30 -13.28
C VAL A 175 -2.41 12.85 -13.73
N GLY A 176 -1.35 13.55 -13.31
CA GLY A 176 0.02 13.13 -13.62
C GLY A 176 0.39 11.77 -13.01
N GLY A 177 -0.07 11.53 -11.79
CA GLY A 177 0.08 10.23 -11.13
C GLY A 177 -0.71 9.08 -11.77
N LEU A 178 -1.76 9.36 -12.55
CA LEU A 178 -2.48 8.37 -13.35
C LEU A 178 -1.81 8.12 -14.71
N LEU A 179 -1.30 9.16 -15.36
CA LEU A 179 -0.78 9.07 -16.72
C LEU A 179 0.63 8.48 -16.78
N LEU A 180 1.55 8.92 -15.92
CA LEU A 180 2.94 8.45 -15.95
C LEU A 180 3.10 6.93 -15.76
N PRO A 181 2.37 6.26 -14.84
CA PRO A 181 2.48 4.81 -14.68
C PRO A 181 2.02 4.00 -15.87
N MET A 182 1.28 4.60 -16.82
CA MET A 182 0.88 3.90 -18.05
C MET A 182 2.11 3.56 -18.92
N GLY A 183 3.22 4.31 -18.80
CA GLY A 183 4.50 3.93 -19.37
C GLY A 183 5.07 2.64 -18.75
N VAL A 184 4.94 2.48 -17.43
CA VAL A 184 5.31 1.22 -16.75
C VAL A 184 4.38 0.08 -17.18
N ALA A 185 3.08 0.36 -17.31
CA ALA A 185 2.11 -0.62 -17.83
C ALA A 185 2.46 -1.10 -19.24
N TRP A 186 2.94 -0.19 -20.10
CA TRP A 186 3.43 -0.53 -21.44
C TRP A 186 4.67 -1.44 -21.38
N ILE A 187 5.63 -1.15 -20.50
CA ILE A 187 6.80 -2.02 -20.30
C ILE A 187 6.36 -3.42 -19.87
N GLY A 188 5.44 -3.52 -18.90
CA GLY A 188 4.87 -4.79 -18.46
C GLY A 188 4.16 -5.54 -19.60
N LEU A 189 3.41 -4.86 -20.45
CA LEU A 189 2.81 -5.44 -21.64
C LEU A 189 3.86 -6.05 -22.58
N CYS A 190 4.98 -5.37 -22.79
CA CYS A 190 6.07 -5.87 -23.64
C CYS A 190 6.80 -7.07 -23.01
N LEU A 191 6.93 -7.12 -21.69
CA LEU A 191 7.65 -8.18 -20.97
C LEU A 191 6.85 -9.49 -20.88
N TRP A 192 5.56 -9.41 -20.59
CA TRP A 192 4.73 -10.58 -20.29
C TRP A 192 3.71 -10.92 -21.38
N SER A 193 3.48 -10.02 -22.34
CA SER A 193 2.60 -10.23 -23.49
C SER A 193 1.22 -10.82 -23.10
N PRO A 194 0.48 -10.22 -22.16
CA PRO A 194 -0.83 -10.73 -21.73
C PRO A 194 -1.78 -10.78 -22.91
N HIS A 195 -2.70 -11.75 -22.92
CA HIS A 195 -3.64 -11.99 -24.02
C HIS A 195 -4.56 -10.79 -24.31
N ASP A 196 -4.93 -10.02 -23.29
CA ASP A 196 -5.73 -8.79 -23.42
C ASP A 196 -5.00 -7.58 -22.88
N LYS A 197 -4.53 -6.74 -23.81
CA LYS A 197 -3.83 -5.49 -23.47
C LYS A 197 -4.71 -4.48 -22.74
N TRP A 198 -6.01 -4.45 -23.03
CA TRP A 198 -6.92 -3.48 -22.43
C TRP A 198 -7.21 -3.83 -20.97
N LEU A 199 -7.39 -5.13 -20.67
CA LEU A 199 -7.50 -5.61 -19.31
C LEU A 199 -6.20 -5.35 -18.52
N TRP A 200 -5.02 -5.50 -19.16
CA TRP A 200 -3.73 -5.21 -18.53
C TRP A 200 -3.60 -3.73 -18.14
N PHE A 201 -3.91 -2.80 -19.05
CA PHE A 201 -3.92 -1.39 -18.73
C PHE A 201 -5.01 -1.02 -17.73
N GLY A 202 -6.17 -1.66 -17.80
CA GLY A 202 -7.24 -1.51 -16.82
C GLY A 202 -6.81 -1.93 -15.41
N LEU A 203 -6.12 -3.07 -15.28
CA LEU A 203 -5.57 -3.54 -14.00
C LEU A 203 -4.50 -2.56 -13.47
N ALA A 204 -3.59 -2.10 -14.31
CA ALA A 204 -2.60 -1.10 -13.92
C ALA A 204 -3.26 0.20 -13.44
N LEU A 205 -4.27 0.69 -14.16
CA LEU A 205 -5.01 1.90 -13.80
C LEU A 205 -5.73 1.75 -12.44
N VAL A 206 -6.44 0.64 -12.23
CA VAL A 206 -7.10 0.34 -10.94
C VAL A 206 -6.07 0.29 -9.82
N THR A 207 -4.95 -0.41 -10.02
CA THR A 207 -3.85 -0.51 -9.05
C THR A 207 -3.33 0.87 -8.64
N VAL A 208 -3.12 1.76 -9.61
CA VAL A 208 -2.65 3.14 -9.38
C VAL A 208 -3.71 3.98 -8.66
N VAL A 209 -4.97 3.91 -9.05
CA VAL A 209 -6.07 4.62 -8.36
C VAL A 209 -6.13 4.19 -6.90
N VAL A 210 -6.11 2.88 -6.66
CA VAL A 210 -6.19 2.32 -5.31
C VAL A 210 -4.95 2.69 -4.48
N SER A 211 -3.75 2.75 -5.07
CA SER A 211 -2.53 3.19 -4.39
C SER A 211 -2.66 4.63 -3.87
N MET A 212 -3.22 5.53 -4.67
CA MET A 212 -3.46 6.92 -4.25
C MET A 212 -4.41 7.00 -3.07
N PHE A 213 -5.45 6.16 -3.03
CA PHE A 213 -6.36 6.08 -1.89
C PHE A 213 -5.70 5.45 -0.67
N GLY A 214 -4.75 4.53 -0.83
CA GLY A 214 -3.96 3.97 0.27
C GLY A 214 -3.19 5.05 1.02
N ASP A 215 -2.43 5.88 0.31
CA ASP A 215 -1.71 7.02 0.88
C ASP A 215 -2.67 8.06 1.52
N LEU A 216 -3.80 8.36 0.87
CA LEU A 216 -4.82 9.24 1.45
C LEU A 216 -5.43 8.65 2.73
N ALA A 217 -5.68 7.36 2.78
CA ALA A 217 -6.24 6.67 3.95
C ALA A 217 -5.30 6.75 5.16
N ILE A 218 -4.02 6.40 4.98
CA ILE A 218 -3.03 6.51 6.06
C ILE A 218 -2.83 7.97 6.45
N SER A 219 -2.85 8.91 5.49
CA SER A 219 -2.79 10.34 5.77
C SER A 219 -3.99 10.80 6.61
N MET A 220 -5.20 10.33 6.31
CA MET A 220 -6.43 10.60 7.06
C MET A 220 -6.32 10.10 8.52
N LEU A 221 -5.84 8.87 8.72
CA LEU A 221 -5.61 8.30 10.05
C LEU A 221 -4.58 9.10 10.85
N LYS A 222 -3.48 9.54 10.21
CA LYS A 222 -2.47 10.41 10.83
C LYS A 222 -3.05 11.74 11.28
N ARG A 223 -3.85 12.41 10.45
CA ARG A 223 -4.46 13.71 10.81
C ARG A 223 -5.34 13.61 12.04
N ARG A 224 -6.10 12.53 12.16
CA ARG A 224 -6.91 12.27 13.35
C ARG A 224 -6.07 12.17 14.63
N GLN A 225 -4.89 11.58 14.56
CA GLN A 225 -3.97 11.49 15.71
C GLN A 225 -3.03 12.70 15.84
N HIS A 226 -3.25 13.78 15.07
CA HIS A 226 -2.36 14.94 15.00
C HIS A 226 -0.90 14.58 14.67
N LEU A 227 -0.70 13.42 14.02
CA LEU A 227 0.61 12.96 13.58
C LEU A 227 0.91 13.45 12.16
N LYS A 228 2.22 13.64 11.89
CA LYS A 228 2.74 13.89 10.55
C LYS A 228 3.23 12.59 9.91
N ASP A 229 3.99 11.81 10.64
CA ASP A 229 4.58 10.55 10.23
C ASP A 229 4.11 9.45 11.20
N THR A 230 4.01 8.20 10.75
CA THR A 230 3.55 7.06 11.58
C THR A 230 4.62 6.59 12.56
N GLY A 231 5.89 6.86 12.25
CA GLY A 231 7.04 6.49 13.05
C GLY A 231 8.30 7.25 12.63
N SER A 232 9.44 6.84 13.19
CA SER A 232 10.77 7.41 12.93
C SER A 232 11.82 6.33 12.66
N ILE A 233 11.39 5.11 12.33
CA ILE A 233 12.28 3.94 12.14
C ILE A 233 13.24 4.17 10.96
N LEU A 234 12.79 4.87 9.90
CA LEU A 234 13.62 5.14 8.73
C LEU A 234 14.22 6.54 8.80
N PRO A 235 15.54 6.69 9.03
CA PRO A 235 16.17 7.99 9.16
C PRO A 235 15.92 8.89 7.95
N GLY A 236 15.30 10.05 8.18
CA GLY A 236 14.93 11.04 7.16
C GLY A 236 13.69 10.69 6.32
N HIS A 237 13.10 9.48 6.46
CA HIS A 237 11.94 9.02 5.70
C HIS A 237 10.67 8.82 6.53
N GLY A 238 10.72 8.97 7.86
CA GLY A 238 9.58 8.69 8.73
C GLY A 238 9.43 7.22 9.08
N GLY A 239 8.22 6.72 9.09
CA GLY A 239 7.92 5.33 9.39
C GLY A 239 8.02 4.38 8.20
N VAL A 240 8.03 3.07 8.49
CA VAL A 240 7.90 2.00 7.52
C VAL A 240 6.50 2.02 6.90
N LEU A 241 5.47 2.24 7.71
CA LEU A 241 4.09 2.32 7.25
C LEU A 241 3.86 3.53 6.32
N ASP A 242 4.62 4.64 6.51
CA ASP A 242 4.61 5.79 5.60
C ASP A 242 5.20 5.46 4.20
N ARG A 243 5.91 4.35 4.06
CA ARG A 243 6.46 3.86 2.78
C ARG A 243 5.62 2.74 2.18
N LEU A 244 4.78 2.12 2.97
CA LEU A 244 3.89 1.04 2.55
C LEU A 244 2.45 1.50 2.29
N ASP A 245 2.10 2.72 2.66
CA ASP A 245 0.74 3.25 2.62
C ASP A 245 0.04 3.05 1.26
N SER A 246 0.70 3.37 0.17
CA SER A 246 0.20 3.15 -1.20
C SER A 246 0.20 1.67 -1.57
N VAL A 247 1.27 0.93 -1.21
CA VAL A 247 1.43 -0.49 -1.55
C VAL A 247 0.45 -1.37 -0.76
N LEU A 248 0.10 -0.97 0.47
CA LEU A 248 -0.86 -1.64 1.34
C LEU A 248 -2.22 -1.85 0.66
N ALA A 249 -2.62 -0.90 -0.16
CA ALA A 249 -3.83 -1.00 -0.96
C ALA A 249 -3.55 -1.62 -2.35
N ALA A 250 -2.53 -1.15 -3.04
CA ALA A 250 -2.23 -1.51 -4.43
C ALA A 250 -1.97 -3.01 -4.63
N LEU A 251 -1.15 -3.61 -3.76
CA LEU A 251 -0.68 -4.99 -3.96
C LEU A 251 -1.80 -6.04 -3.86
N PRO A 252 -2.72 -6.00 -2.87
CA PRO A 252 -3.84 -6.93 -2.83
C PRO A 252 -4.79 -6.79 -4.03
N TRP A 253 -5.08 -5.57 -4.47
CA TRP A 253 -5.92 -5.33 -5.63
C TRP A 253 -5.27 -5.84 -6.91
N PHE A 254 -3.96 -5.58 -7.10
CA PHE A 254 -3.23 -6.10 -8.24
C PHE A 254 -3.18 -7.63 -8.23
N TYR A 255 -2.87 -8.25 -7.08
CA TYR A 255 -2.82 -9.71 -6.95
C TYR A 255 -4.13 -10.38 -7.36
N VAL A 256 -5.25 -9.86 -6.87
CA VAL A 256 -6.58 -10.40 -7.19
C VAL A 256 -6.92 -10.20 -8.67
N GLY A 257 -6.73 -8.99 -9.18
CA GLY A 257 -6.95 -8.72 -10.60
C GLY A 257 -6.07 -9.58 -11.50
N TYR A 258 -4.78 -9.71 -11.18
CA TYR A 258 -3.86 -10.57 -11.90
C TYR A 258 -4.30 -12.04 -11.89
N TYR A 259 -4.68 -12.56 -10.73
CA TYR A 259 -5.10 -13.95 -10.55
C TYR A 259 -6.34 -14.31 -11.39
N TYR A 260 -7.32 -13.42 -11.44
CA TYR A 260 -8.59 -13.70 -12.15
C TYR A 260 -8.57 -13.30 -13.62
N LEU A 261 -7.84 -12.25 -13.99
CA LEU A 261 -7.85 -11.74 -15.37
C LEU A 261 -6.77 -12.36 -16.25
N PHE A 262 -5.68 -12.87 -15.65
CA PHE A 262 -4.52 -13.40 -16.37
C PHE A 262 -4.09 -14.77 -15.86
N PRO A 263 -5.00 -15.77 -15.83
CA PRO A 263 -4.67 -17.12 -15.35
C PRO A 263 -3.60 -17.80 -16.20
N GLU A 264 -3.43 -17.40 -17.47
CA GLU A 264 -2.42 -17.92 -18.38
C GLU A 264 -0.98 -17.48 -18.03
N LEU A 265 -0.82 -16.42 -17.24
CA LEU A 265 0.47 -15.90 -16.77
C LEU A 265 0.81 -16.35 -15.34
N SER A 266 -0.09 -17.10 -14.70
CA SER A 266 0.00 -17.40 -13.25
C SER A 266 0.62 -18.79 -12.96
#